data_0e794b68ec843ac816f83799ce74db16
#
_entry.id   0e794b68ec843ac816f83799ce74db16
#
_cell.length_a   1.000
_cell.length_b   1.000
_cell.length_c   1.000
_cell.angle_alpha   90.00
_cell.angle_beta   90.00
_cell.angle_gamma   90.00
#
_symmetry.space_group_name_H-M   'P 1'
#
loop_
_entity.id
_entity.type
_entity.pdbx_description
1 polymer ?
#
loop_
_entity_poly.entity_id
_entity_poly.type
_entity_poly.pdbx_seq_one_letter_code
_entity_poly.pdbx_strand_id
1 'polypeptide(L)'
;MISIGNFFFKYRNLLFPIIILLVVFIPSPTVFTEKVFGPAYYWIPLVAGIAIALFGQVVRAVTIGLKYIVRGGKNKEVYAEDLVTEGIFNHCRNPLYVGNILMVIGAGLISNSLIFIIVVVPLFCFIYQAIVLAEENYLRNKFGDQFTAYCNRVNRWVPNFKGLSHTITSMQFDWKRYIRNEYNTIYLLFISIYIFMIVFVPPLINLEQDNKIRLSILVVGSLSIIYLFVWYLKKAKKLNRKAE
;
A
#
# COMPACT_ATOMS: atom_id res chain seq x y z
N MET A 1 -6.83 7.03 20.89
CA MET A 1 -6.58 6.96 19.43
C MET A 1 -5.27 7.63 19.01
N ILE A 2 -4.97 8.88 19.39
CA ILE A 2 -3.74 9.59 18.99
C ILE A 2 -2.48 8.85 19.45
N SER A 3 -2.39 8.43 20.72
CA SER A 3 -1.24 7.67 21.27
C SER A 3 -1.05 6.33 20.54
N ILE A 4 -2.15 5.62 20.23
CA ILE A 4 -2.15 4.39 19.44
C ILE A 4 -1.62 4.68 18.02
N GLY A 5 -2.09 5.77 17.41
CA GLY A 5 -1.64 6.20 16.09
C GLY A 5 -0.16 6.51 16.04
N ASN A 6 0.38 7.25 17.02
CA ASN A 6 1.81 7.53 17.12
C ASN A 6 2.65 6.26 17.30
N PHE A 7 2.18 5.30 18.10
CA PHE A 7 2.83 4.02 18.27
C PHE A 7 2.91 3.25 16.93
N PHE A 8 1.78 3.07 16.24
CA PHE A 8 1.77 2.37 14.95
C PHE A 8 2.53 3.14 13.87
N PHE A 9 2.46 4.47 13.84
CA PHE A 9 3.26 5.28 12.92
C PHE A 9 4.75 5.01 13.08
N LYS A 10 5.25 4.95 14.32
CA LYS A 10 6.65 4.70 14.64
C LYS A 10 7.11 3.29 14.28
N TYR A 11 6.29 2.29 14.55
CA TYR A 11 6.68 0.87 14.46
C TYR A 11 6.08 0.13 13.25
N ARG A 12 5.33 0.80 12.38
CA ARG A 12 4.59 0.18 11.24
C ARG A 12 5.45 -0.69 10.34
N ASN A 13 6.69 -0.27 10.06
CA ASN A 13 7.60 -1.00 9.16
C ASN A 13 8.02 -2.38 9.73
N LEU A 14 7.94 -2.56 11.05
CA LEU A 14 8.19 -3.83 11.72
C LEU A 14 6.91 -4.59 11.96
N LEU A 15 5.88 -3.93 12.49
CA LEU A 15 4.65 -4.58 12.94
C LEU A 15 3.79 -5.10 11.78
N PHE A 16 3.70 -4.36 10.66
CA PHE A 16 2.84 -4.74 9.55
C PHE A 16 3.27 -6.05 8.89
N PRO A 17 4.55 -6.25 8.54
CA PRO A 17 5.00 -7.55 8.05
C PRO A 17 4.77 -8.70 9.06
N ILE A 18 4.99 -8.45 10.36
CA ILE A 18 4.77 -9.45 11.41
C ILE A 18 3.29 -9.84 11.49
N ILE A 19 2.36 -8.87 11.52
CA ILE A 19 0.92 -9.13 11.57
C ILE A 19 0.50 -9.97 10.36
N ILE A 20 0.94 -9.59 9.16
CA ILE A 20 0.62 -10.32 7.93
C ILE A 20 1.20 -11.74 7.97
N LEU A 21 2.46 -11.88 8.39
CA LEU A 21 3.12 -13.18 8.46
C LEU A 21 2.44 -14.12 9.47
N LEU A 22 2.08 -13.62 10.66
CA LEU A 22 1.41 -14.43 11.67
C LEU A 22 0.10 -15.02 11.17
N VAL A 23 -0.67 -14.26 10.38
CA VAL A 23 -1.96 -14.74 9.86
C VAL A 23 -1.80 -15.83 8.80
N VAL A 24 -0.68 -15.86 8.06
CA VAL A 24 -0.38 -16.93 7.10
C VAL A 24 -0.33 -18.31 7.78
N PHE A 25 0.06 -18.36 9.06
CA PHE A 25 0.16 -19.61 9.83
C PHE A 25 -1.12 -19.99 10.57
N ILE A 26 -2.16 -19.13 10.55
CA ILE A 26 -3.42 -19.44 11.23
C ILE A 26 -4.35 -20.18 10.25
N PRO A 27 -4.72 -21.46 10.55
CA PRO A 27 -5.72 -22.17 9.74
C PRO A 27 -7.02 -21.38 9.66
N SER A 28 -7.53 -21.19 8.45
CA SER A 28 -8.72 -20.38 8.19
C SER A 28 -9.64 -21.06 7.18
N PRO A 29 -10.95 -21.02 7.40
CA PRO A 29 -11.90 -21.41 6.36
C PRO A 29 -11.71 -20.55 5.11
N THR A 30 -11.90 -21.16 3.95
CA THR A 30 -11.90 -20.44 2.66
C THR A 30 -13.25 -19.78 2.40
N VAL A 31 -13.24 -18.60 1.82
CA VAL A 31 -14.46 -17.85 1.44
C VAL A 31 -15.03 -18.41 0.13
N PHE A 32 -14.17 -18.54 -0.86
CA PHE A 32 -14.53 -19.15 -2.16
C PHE A 32 -14.18 -20.62 -2.11
N THR A 33 -15.14 -21.48 -2.36
CA THR A 33 -15.00 -22.95 -2.25
C THR A 33 -15.34 -23.64 -3.55
N GLU A 34 -14.74 -24.81 -3.78
CA GLU A 34 -15.00 -25.64 -4.96
C GLU A 34 -16.48 -26.06 -5.06
N LYS A 35 -17.13 -26.31 -3.92
CA LYS A 35 -18.55 -26.70 -3.85
C LYS A 35 -19.49 -25.66 -4.46
N VAL A 36 -19.13 -24.36 -4.35
CA VAL A 36 -19.98 -23.24 -4.81
C VAL A 36 -19.56 -22.76 -6.18
N PHE A 37 -18.26 -22.69 -6.45
CA PHE A 37 -17.69 -22.04 -7.65
C PHE A 37 -17.03 -23.02 -8.62
N GLY A 38 -17.07 -24.33 -8.35
CA GLY A 38 -16.44 -25.36 -9.17
C GLY A 38 -14.91 -25.41 -9.03
N PRO A 39 -14.22 -26.27 -9.81
CA PRO A 39 -12.79 -26.57 -9.65
C PRO A 39 -11.86 -25.36 -9.83
N ALA A 40 -12.30 -24.33 -10.54
CA ALA A 40 -11.54 -23.11 -10.82
C ALA A 40 -11.83 -21.97 -9.83
N TYR A 41 -12.46 -22.26 -8.69
CA TYR A 41 -12.90 -21.27 -7.67
C TYR A 41 -11.83 -20.28 -7.24
N TYR A 42 -10.58 -20.70 -7.20
CA TYR A 42 -9.45 -19.89 -6.74
C TYR A 42 -9.08 -18.74 -7.70
N TRP A 43 -9.49 -18.80 -8.98
CA TRP A 43 -9.22 -17.71 -9.92
C TRP A 43 -9.97 -16.44 -9.60
N ILE A 44 -11.19 -16.53 -9.06
CA ILE A 44 -12.01 -15.36 -8.73
C ILE A 44 -11.31 -14.49 -7.69
N PRO A 45 -10.98 -14.98 -6.47
CA PRO A 45 -10.31 -14.18 -5.46
C PRO A 45 -8.87 -13.81 -5.87
N LEU A 46 -8.17 -14.66 -6.63
CA LEU A 46 -6.82 -14.37 -7.11
C LEU A 46 -6.80 -13.17 -8.05
N VAL A 47 -7.60 -13.20 -9.11
CA VAL A 47 -7.63 -12.10 -10.10
C VAL A 47 -8.17 -10.82 -9.49
N ALA A 48 -9.26 -10.89 -8.71
CA ALA A 48 -9.82 -9.74 -8.02
C ALA A 48 -8.83 -9.15 -7.01
N GLY A 49 -8.16 -10.00 -6.24
CA GLY A 49 -7.18 -9.59 -5.24
C GLY A 49 -5.96 -8.91 -5.87
N ILE A 50 -5.40 -9.48 -6.94
CA ILE A 50 -4.30 -8.85 -7.70
C ILE A 50 -4.74 -7.51 -8.27
N ALA A 51 -5.92 -7.44 -8.90
CA ALA A 51 -6.42 -6.21 -9.50
C ALA A 51 -6.60 -5.09 -8.45
N ILE A 52 -7.18 -5.40 -7.29
CA ILE A 52 -7.38 -4.44 -6.19
C ILE A 52 -6.03 -4.01 -5.60
N ALA A 53 -5.08 -4.93 -5.40
CA ALA A 53 -3.76 -4.60 -4.88
C ALA A 53 -2.97 -3.70 -5.84
N LEU A 54 -3.00 -3.99 -7.14
CA LEU A 54 -2.39 -3.14 -8.17
C LEU A 54 -3.08 -1.78 -8.29
N PHE A 55 -4.40 -1.73 -8.17
CA PHE A 55 -5.13 -0.46 -8.13
C PHE A 55 -4.70 0.38 -6.92
N GLY A 56 -4.51 -0.23 -5.75
CA GLY A 56 -3.93 0.44 -4.58
C GLY A 56 -2.55 1.05 -4.88
N GLN A 57 -1.68 0.33 -5.61
CA GLN A 57 -0.38 0.84 -6.04
C GLN A 57 -0.51 1.97 -7.07
N VAL A 58 -1.50 1.93 -7.97
CA VAL A 58 -1.79 3.03 -8.91
C VAL A 58 -2.21 4.29 -8.17
N VAL A 59 -3.09 4.19 -7.16
CA VAL A 59 -3.47 5.34 -6.32
C VAL A 59 -2.24 5.97 -5.67
N ARG A 60 -1.32 5.18 -5.15
CA ARG A 60 -0.06 5.65 -4.58
C ARG A 60 0.87 6.27 -5.62
N ALA A 61 0.97 5.65 -6.81
CA ALA A 61 1.77 6.16 -7.92
C ALA A 61 1.33 7.54 -8.33
N VAL A 62 0.03 7.73 -8.57
CA VAL A 62 -0.56 9.01 -8.95
C VAL A 62 -0.34 10.05 -7.85
N THR A 63 -0.51 9.68 -6.59
CA THR A 63 -0.30 10.59 -5.45
C THR A 63 1.15 11.11 -5.39
N ILE A 64 2.13 10.21 -5.47
CA ILE A 64 3.55 10.55 -5.31
C ILE A 64 4.13 11.13 -6.59
N GLY A 65 3.68 10.64 -7.74
CA GLY A 65 4.15 11.09 -9.04
C GLY A 65 3.69 12.52 -9.36
N LEU A 66 2.50 12.93 -8.94
CA LEU A 66 1.98 14.26 -9.24
C LEU A 66 2.39 15.34 -8.25
N LYS A 67 2.55 15.03 -6.94
CA LYS A 67 2.91 16.04 -5.94
C LYS A 67 4.02 15.58 -5.01
N TYR A 68 4.93 16.49 -4.69
CA TYR A 68 5.94 16.24 -3.67
C TYR A 68 5.31 16.31 -2.27
N ILE A 69 5.63 15.32 -1.44
CA ILE A 69 5.30 15.29 -0.01
C ILE A 69 6.48 14.73 0.78
N VAL A 70 6.67 15.18 2.00
CA VAL A 70 7.58 14.54 2.97
C VAL A 70 6.90 13.27 3.48
N ARG A 71 7.45 12.10 3.11
CA ARG A 71 6.89 10.80 3.48
C ARG A 71 7.53 10.24 4.73
N GLY A 72 6.70 9.62 5.57
CA GLY A 72 7.18 8.84 6.70
C GLY A 72 7.64 9.66 7.90
N GLY A 73 7.39 10.96 7.88
CA GLY A 73 7.78 11.86 8.97
C GLY A 73 9.29 12.07 9.06
N LYS A 74 9.73 12.63 10.20
CA LYS A 74 11.13 12.84 10.54
C LYS A 74 11.41 12.12 11.88
N ASN A 75 12.52 11.40 11.96
CA ASN A 75 12.90 10.65 13.19
C ASN A 75 11.83 9.63 13.65
N LYS A 76 11.08 9.02 12.72
CA LYS A 76 9.94 8.12 13.00
C LYS A 76 8.76 8.79 13.74
N GLU A 77 8.66 10.10 13.67
CA GLU A 77 7.55 10.90 14.20
C GLU A 77 6.83 11.61 13.05
N VAL A 78 5.57 11.99 13.28
CA VAL A 78 4.78 12.76 12.31
C VAL A 78 5.46 14.10 12.07
N TYR A 79 5.67 14.44 10.80
CA TYR A 79 6.31 15.69 10.41
C TYR A 79 5.79 16.16 9.06
N ALA A 80 5.55 17.44 8.90
CA ALA A 80 5.23 18.12 7.65
C ALA A 80 5.91 19.48 7.63
N GLU A 81 6.50 19.88 6.51
CA GLU A 81 7.02 21.25 6.32
C GLU A 81 5.86 22.18 5.98
N ASP A 82 5.09 21.84 4.97
CA ASP A 82 3.96 22.59 4.46
C ASP A 82 2.69 21.76 4.48
N LEU A 83 1.55 22.44 4.47
CA LEU A 83 0.25 21.81 4.30
C LEU A 83 -0.02 21.59 2.81
N VAL A 84 0.15 20.33 2.35
CA VAL A 84 -0.11 19.95 0.96
C VAL A 84 -1.60 19.69 0.77
N THR A 85 -2.27 20.53 -0.01
CA THR A 85 -3.72 20.46 -0.30
C THR A 85 -4.04 20.30 -1.79
N GLU A 86 -3.01 20.26 -2.65
CA GLU A 86 -3.12 20.25 -4.11
C GLU A 86 -2.98 18.83 -4.69
N GLY A 87 -3.24 18.71 -5.99
CA GLY A 87 -3.17 17.44 -6.69
C GLY A 87 -4.19 16.44 -6.13
N ILE A 88 -3.78 15.20 -5.91
CA ILE A 88 -4.66 14.16 -5.36
C ILE A 88 -5.15 14.50 -3.95
N PHE A 89 -4.41 15.32 -3.19
CA PHE A 89 -4.81 15.78 -1.86
C PHE A 89 -6.00 16.76 -1.89
N ASN A 90 -6.33 17.34 -3.04
CA ASN A 90 -7.58 18.11 -3.22
C ASN A 90 -8.81 17.19 -3.34
N HIS A 91 -8.62 15.90 -3.58
CA HIS A 91 -9.69 14.92 -3.75
C HIS A 91 -9.86 14.00 -2.54
N CYS A 92 -8.76 13.69 -1.86
CA CYS A 92 -8.74 12.84 -0.65
C CYS A 92 -7.61 13.30 0.26
N ARG A 93 -7.86 13.40 1.57
CA ARG A 93 -6.83 13.80 2.53
C ARG A 93 -5.73 12.75 2.71
N ASN A 94 -6.07 11.48 2.59
CA ASN A 94 -5.18 10.36 2.91
C ASN A 94 -5.02 9.34 1.78
N PRO A 95 -4.70 9.78 0.53
CA PRO A 95 -4.72 8.89 -0.64
C PRO A 95 -3.70 7.76 -0.55
N LEU A 96 -2.54 7.97 0.10
CA LEU A 96 -1.54 6.93 0.30
C LEU A 96 -2.04 5.81 1.22
N TYR A 97 -2.78 6.15 2.27
CA TYR A 97 -3.37 5.16 3.18
C TYR A 97 -4.55 4.42 2.53
N VAL A 98 -5.34 5.10 1.69
CA VAL A 98 -6.34 4.43 0.82
C VAL A 98 -5.66 3.37 -0.05
N GLY A 99 -4.55 3.71 -0.72
CA GLY A 99 -3.78 2.75 -1.50
C GLY A 99 -3.28 1.57 -0.66
N ASN A 100 -2.79 1.81 0.56
CA ASN A 100 -2.35 0.75 1.46
C ASN A 100 -3.50 -0.19 1.87
N ILE A 101 -4.67 0.36 2.23
CA ILE A 101 -5.86 -0.44 2.59
C ILE A 101 -6.28 -1.32 1.40
N LEU A 102 -6.28 -0.77 0.18
CA LEU A 102 -6.59 -1.55 -1.02
C LEU A 102 -5.59 -2.70 -1.22
N MET A 103 -4.29 -2.49 -0.99
CA MET A 103 -3.29 -3.56 -1.06
C MET A 103 -3.55 -4.66 0.00
N VAL A 104 -3.94 -4.29 1.21
CA VAL A 104 -4.29 -5.26 2.29
C VAL A 104 -5.56 -6.02 1.93
N ILE A 105 -6.58 -5.36 1.38
CA ILE A 105 -7.81 -6.01 0.89
C ILE A 105 -7.46 -6.99 -0.23
N GLY A 106 -6.62 -6.57 -1.19
CA GLY A 106 -6.15 -7.43 -2.27
C GLY A 106 -5.43 -8.68 -1.76
N ALA A 107 -4.55 -8.54 -0.78
CA ALA A 107 -3.87 -9.66 -0.13
C ALA A 107 -4.88 -10.60 0.57
N GLY A 108 -5.88 -10.05 1.25
CA GLY A 108 -6.97 -10.82 1.86
C GLY A 108 -7.77 -11.65 0.86
N LEU A 109 -8.05 -11.10 -0.32
CA LEU A 109 -8.71 -11.85 -1.39
C LEU A 109 -7.80 -12.95 -1.95
N ILE A 110 -6.53 -12.66 -2.26
CA ILE A 110 -5.57 -13.67 -2.77
C ILE A 110 -5.43 -14.83 -1.78
N SER A 111 -5.42 -14.56 -0.47
CA SER A 111 -5.34 -15.59 0.56
C SER A 111 -6.59 -16.46 0.62
N ASN A 112 -7.73 -16.00 0.10
CA ASN A 112 -9.04 -16.64 0.21
C ASN A 112 -9.40 -17.03 1.68
N SER A 113 -8.80 -16.36 2.66
CA SER A 113 -8.91 -16.65 4.08
C SER A 113 -10.01 -15.81 4.72
N LEU A 114 -10.99 -16.46 5.32
CA LEU A 114 -12.07 -15.77 6.06
C LEU A 114 -11.49 -14.93 7.21
N ILE A 115 -10.53 -15.49 7.98
CA ILE A 115 -9.88 -14.78 9.09
C ILE A 115 -9.15 -13.53 8.58
N PHE A 116 -8.46 -13.62 7.45
CA PHE A 116 -7.79 -12.44 6.90
C PHE A 116 -8.79 -11.33 6.57
N ILE A 117 -9.92 -11.68 5.95
CA ILE A 117 -10.92 -10.70 5.52
C ILE A 117 -11.65 -10.08 6.72
N ILE A 118 -12.07 -10.89 7.72
CA ILE A 118 -12.91 -10.40 8.83
C ILE A 118 -12.12 -9.90 10.05
N VAL A 119 -10.83 -10.22 10.15
CA VAL A 119 -9.99 -9.79 11.29
C VAL A 119 -8.87 -8.87 10.83
N VAL A 120 -8.05 -9.29 9.85
CA VAL A 120 -6.84 -8.53 9.46
C VAL A 120 -7.20 -7.25 8.71
N VAL A 121 -8.12 -7.32 7.75
CA VAL A 121 -8.53 -6.11 7.01
C VAL A 121 -9.13 -5.05 7.95
N PRO A 122 -10.11 -5.36 8.84
CA PRO A 122 -10.60 -4.40 9.82
C PRO A 122 -9.54 -3.90 10.79
N LEU A 123 -8.61 -4.77 11.23
CA LEU A 123 -7.49 -4.37 12.07
C LEU A 123 -6.61 -3.33 11.38
N PHE A 124 -6.26 -3.53 10.12
CA PHE A 124 -5.49 -2.55 9.35
C PHE A 124 -6.27 -1.25 9.12
N CYS A 125 -7.59 -1.32 8.86
CA CYS A 125 -8.44 -0.13 8.79
C CYS A 125 -8.40 0.65 10.11
N PHE A 126 -8.50 -0.04 11.24
CA PHE A 126 -8.41 0.57 12.57
C PHE A 126 -7.03 1.22 12.81
N ILE A 127 -5.94 0.50 12.46
CA ILE A 127 -4.58 1.01 12.62
C ILE A 127 -4.37 2.26 11.75
N TYR A 128 -4.78 2.23 10.48
CA TYR A 128 -4.66 3.40 9.61
C TYR A 128 -5.54 4.56 10.07
N GLN A 129 -6.74 4.29 10.60
CA GLN A 129 -7.56 5.33 11.21
C GLN A 129 -6.84 5.98 12.40
N ALA A 130 -6.19 5.19 13.27
CA ALA A 130 -5.44 5.72 14.40
C ALA A 130 -4.24 6.56 13.97
N ILE A 131 -3.48 6.07 12.96
CA ILE A 131 -2.35 6.81 12.38
C ILE A 131 -2.81 8.15 11.80
N VAL A 132 -3.88 8.14 11.00
CA VAL A 132 -4.43 9.36 10.38
C VAL A 132 -4.90 10.36 11.43
N LEU A 133 -5.54 9.90 12.52
CA LEU A 133 -5.93 10.80 13.61
C LEU A 133 -4.73 11.43 14.31
N ALA A 134 -3.63 10.71 14.45
CA ALA A 134 -2.39 11.26 15.01
C ALA A 134 -1.75 12.30 14.06
N GLU A 135 -1.73 12.02 12.75
CA GLU A 135 -1.24 12.97 11.74
C GLU A 135 -2.13 14.21 11.65
N GLU A 136 -3.45 14.06 11.63
CA GLU A 136 -4.39 15.18 11.60
C GLU A 136 -4.30 16.05 12.87
N ASN A 137 -4.05 15.42 14.05
CA ASN A 137 -3.82 16.17 15.28
C ASN A 137 -2.55 17.02 15.19
N TYR A 138 -1.45 16.45 14.68
CA TYR A 138 -0.21 17.20 14.45
C TYR A 138 -0.41 18.35 13.45
N LEU A 139 -1.08 18.10 12.32
CA LEU A 139 -1.35 19.12 11.30
C LEU A 139 -2.25 20.23 11.83
N ARG A 140 -3.26 19.90 12.64
CA ARG A 140 -4.14 20.88 13.28
C ARG A 140 -3.39 21.78 14.24
N ASN A 141 -2.51 21.21 15.06
CA ASN A 141 -1.69 22.00 16.01
C ASN A 141 -0.67 22.88 15.27
N LYS A 142 -0.17 22.45 14.09
CA LYS A 142 0.82 23.20 13.34
C LYS A 142 0.23 24.28 12.43
N PHE A 143 -0.90 23.97 11.73
CA PHE A 143 -1.47 24.83 10.68
C PHE A 143 -2.83 25.45 11.06
N GLY A 144 -3.40 25.13 12.21
CA GLY A 144 -4.59 25.77 12.79
C GLY A 144 -5.78 25.82 11.81
N ASP A 145 -6.25 27.03 11.55
CA ASP A 145 -7.42 27.30 10.72
C ASP A 145 -7.24 26.88 9.26
N GLN A 146 -6.04 26.94 8.72
CA GLN A 146 -5.75 26.48 7.36
C GLN A 146 -6.06 24.98 7.21
N PHE A 147 -5.65 24.17 8.19
CA PHE A 147 -5.94 22.74 8.19
C PHE A 147 -7.43 22.48 8.42
N THR A 148 -8.10 23.27 9.28
CA THR A 148 -9.54 23.15 9.52
C THR A 148 -10.34 23.46 8.26
N ALA A 149 -10.02 24.53 7.54
CA ALA A 149 -10.63 24.87 6.25
C ALA A 149 -10.41 23.76 5.18
N TYR A 150 -9.23 23.15 5.16
CA TYR A 150 -8.93 22.01 4.30
C TYR A 150 -9.81 20.80 4.65
N CYS A 151 -9.96 20.48 5.93
CA CYS A 151 -10.80 19.37 6.40
C CYS A 151 -12.28 19.52 6.03
N ASN A 152 -12.79 20.75 6.03
CA ASN A 152 -14.18 21.05 5.66
C ASN A 152 -14.46 20.85 4.16
N ARG A 153 -13.42 20.96 3.33
CA ARG A 153 -13.52 20.86 1.86
C ARG A 153 -13.24 19.45 1.33
N VAL A 154 -12.31 18.72 1.95
CA VAL A 154 -11.79 17.46 1.42
C VAL A 154 -12.08 16.30 2.37
N ASN A 155 -12.65 15.21 1.85
CA ASN A 155 -12.94 14.00 2.64
C ASN A 155 -11.68 13.29 3.12
N ARG A 156 -11.79 12.62 4.28
CA ARG A 156 -10.67 11.87 4.88
C ARG A 156 -10.28 10.64 4.07
N TRP A 157 -11.26 9.84 3.66
CA TRP A 157 -11.07 8.52 3.05
C TRP A 157 -11.62 8.40 1.64
N VAL A 158 -12.86 8.85 1.43
CA VAL A 158 -13.54 8.70 0.15
C VAL A 158 -13.14 9.83 -0.78
N PRO A 159 -12.51 9.52 -1.95
CA PRO A 159 -12.12 10.55 -2.89
C PRO A 159 -13.34 11.26 -3.51
N ASN A 160 -13.25 12.57 -3.68
CA ASN A 160 -14.16 13.30 -4.55
C ASN A 160 -13.66 13.21 -5.99
N PHE A 161 -14.39 12.52 -6.85
CA PHE A 161 -13.98 12.31 -8.24
C PHE A 161 -14.24 13.51 -9.15
N LYS A 162 -14.97 14.55 -8.66
CA LYS A 162 -15.24 15.76 -9.45
C LYS A 162 -13.93 16.49 -9.76
N GLY A 163 -13.63 16.66 -11.04
CA GLY A 163 -12.40 17.32 -11.50
C GLY A 163 -11.12 16.46 -11.38
N LEU A 164 -11.20 15.19 -10.99
CA LEU A 164 -10.03 14.31 -10.84
C LEU A 164 -9.29 14.12 -12.16
N SER A 165 -10.00 13.95 -13.28
CA SER A 165 -9.40 13.84 -14.61
C SER A 165 -8.57 15.07 -14.93
N HIS A 166 -9.12 16.28 -14.73
CA HIS A 166 -8.40 17.54 -14.93
C HIS A 166 -7.16 17.61 -14.03
N THR A 167 -7.26 17.25 -12.75
CA THR A 167 -6.09 17.21 -11.84
C THR A 167 -4.99 16.29 -12.36
N ILE A 168 -5.34 15.09 -12.85
CA ILE A 168 -4.35 14.14 -13.36
C ILE A 168 -3.70 14.63 -14.66
N THR A 169 -4.47 15.24 -15.56
CA THR A 169 -3.97 15.69 -16.87
C THR A 169 -3.24 17.03 -16.81
N SER A 170 -3.55 17.89 -15.86
CA SER A 170 -2.90 19.22 -15.71
C SER A 170 -1.56 19.17 -14.99
N MET A 171 -1.19 18.06 -14.37
CA MET A 171 0.05 17.92 -13.61
C MET A 171 1.03 16.98 -14.32
N GLN A 172 2.32 17.33 -14.27
CA GLN A 172 3.38 16.47 -14.81
C GLN A 172 3.72 15.35 -13.82
N PHE A 173 3.70 14.11 -14.31
CA PHE A 173 4.09 12.94 -13.52
C PHE A 173 5.60 12.80 -13.45
N ASP A 174 6.16 12.87 -12.24
CA ASP A 174 7.58 12.71 -11.98
C ASP A 174 7.93 11.23 -11.72
N TRP A 175 8.34 10.51 -12.76
CA TRP A 175 8.75 9.10 -12.71
C TRP A 175 9.95 8.86 -11.80
N LYS A 176 10.93 9.78 -11.77
CA LYS A 176 12.11 9.63 -10.92
C LYS A 176 11.73 9.70 -9.44
N ARG A 177 10.87 10.66 -9.08
CA ARG A 177 10.33 10.78 -7.73
C ARG A 177 9.50 9.58 -7.33
N TYR A 178 8.62 9.10 -8.21
CA TYR A 178 7.82 7.91 -7.97
C TYR A 178 8.70 6.69 -7.70
N ILE A 179 9.62 6.35 -8.60
CA ILE A 179 10.52 5.20 -8.45
C ILE A 179 11.36 5.35 -7.18
N ARG A 180 12.00 6.50 -6.96
CA ARG A 180 12.85 6.76 -5.78
C ARG A 180 12.12 6.55 -4.45
N ASN A 181 10.83 6.89 -4.40
CA ASN A 181 10.05 6.87 -3.17
C ASN A 181 9.26 5.56 -2.99
N GLU A 182 8.90 4.87 -4.07
CA GLU A 182 8.00 3.71 -4.02
C GLU A 182 8.68 2.36 -4.26
N TYR A 183 9.94 2.29 -4.68
CA TYR A 183 10.59 1.02 -5.02
C TYR A 183 10.52 -0.03 -3.90
N ASN A 184 10.59 0.38 -2.62
CA ASN A 184 10.41 -0.52 -1.48
C ASN A 184 8.98 -1.07 -1.41
N THR A 185 7.97 -0.19 -1.59
CA THR A 185 6.56 -0.58 -1.55
C THR A 185 6.22 -1.49 -2.72
N ILE A 186 6.74 -1.18 -3.91
CA ILE A 186 6.55 -2.00 -5.11
C ILE A 186 7.16 -3.38 -4.90
N TYR A 187 8.40 -3.46 -4.43
CA TYR A 187 9.06 -4.72 -4.14
C TYR A 187 8.28 -5.56 -3.13
N LEU A 188 7.88 -4.95 -2.01
CA LEU A 188 7.10 -5.62 -0.97
C LEU A 188 5.73 -6.08 -1.48
N LEU A 189 5.07 -5.31 -2.33
CA LEU A 189 3.80 -5.69 -2.94
C LEU A 189 3.95 -6.96 -3.78
N PHE A 190 4.91 -7.00 -4.72
CA PHE A 190 5.09 -8.15 -5.60
C PHE A 190 5.59 -9.40 -4.86
N ILE A 191 6.50 -9.24 -3.89
CA ILE A 191 6.92 -10.34 -3.02
C ILE A 191 5.74 -10.86 -2.20
N SER A 192 4.91 -9.99 -1.64
CA SER A 192 3.72 -10.41 -0.87
C SER A 192 2.73 -11.15 -1.76
N ILE A 193 2.43 -10.64 -2.96
CA ILE A 193 1.55 -11.33 -3.92
C ILE A 193 2.12 -12.73 -4.21
N TYR A 194 3.41 -12.84 -4.50
CA TYR A 194 4.06 -14.13 -4.78
C TYR A 194 3.96 -15.09 -3.60
N ILE A 195 4.28 -14.63 -2.37
CA ILE A 195 4.17 -15.47 -1.16
C ILE A 195 2.73 -15.94 -0.96
N PHE A 196 1.75 -15.05 -1.10
CA PHE A 196 0.35 -15.43 -0.96
C PHE A 196 -0.10 -16.42 -2.04
N MET A 197 0.38 -16.27 -3.26
CA MET A 197 0.10 -17.24 -4.33
C MET A 197 0.68 -18.64 -4.02
N ILE A 198 1.93 -18.73 -3.60
CA ILE A 198 2.59 -20.00 -3.28
C ILE A 198 1.93 -20.71 -2.08
N VAL A 199 1.41 -19.93 -1.12
CA VAL A 199 0.84 -20.46 0.13
C VAL A 199 -0.64 -20.80 -0.02
N PHE A 200 -1.41 -20.06 -0.79
CA PHE A 200 -2.87 -20.13 -0.79
C PHE A 200 -3.49 -20.59 -2.10
N VAL A 201 -2.77 -20.57 -3.23
CA VAL A 201 -3.34 -20.94 -4.53
C VAL A 201 -3.10 -22.42 -4.82
N PRO A 202 -4.16 -23.26 -4.92
CA PRO A 202 -4.06 -24.72 -4.99
C PRO A 202 -3.09 -25.25 -6.06
N PRO A 203 -3.08 -24.79 -7.32
CA PRO A 203 -2.11 -25.25 -8.30
C PRO A 203 -0.64 -25.00 -7.92
N LEU A 204 -0.36 -23.94 -7.16
CA LEU A 204 1.00 -23.61 -6.72
C LEU A 204 1.37 -24.36 -5.43
N ILE A 205 0.40 -24.63 -4.56
CA ILE A 205 0.60 -25.48 -3.37
C ILE A 205 0.98 -26.90 -3.80
N ASN A 206 0.34 -27.41 -4.85
CA ASN A 206 0.52 -28.77 -5.32
C ASN A 206 1.67 -28.95 -6.34
N LEU A 207 2.44 -27.90 -6.62
CA LEU A 207 3.64 -28.03 -7.44
C LEU A 207 4.66 -28.96 -6.77
N GLU A 208 5.37 -29.74 -7.59
CA GLU A 208 6.54 -30.46 -7.18
C GLU A 208 7.56 -29.55 -6.48
N GLN A 209 8.22 -30.05 -5.44
CA GLN A 209 9.12 -29.25 -4.61
C GLN A 209 10.24 -28.59 -5.44
N ASP A 210 10.84 -29.32 -6.38
CA ASP A 210 11.90 -28.79 -7.27
C ASP A 210 11.40 -27.68 -8.16
N ASN A 211 10.19 -27.82 -8.73
CA ASN A 211 9.58 -26.80 -9.56
C ASN A 211 9.20 -25.56 -8.73
N LYS A 212 8.75 -25.75 -7.50
CA LYS A 212 8.46 -24.66 -6.56
C LYS A 212 9.72 -23.89 -6.20
N ILE A 213 10.83 -24.59 -5.93
CA ILE A 213 12.14 -23.97 -5.67
C ILE A 213 12.63 -23.18 -6.88
N ARG A 214 12.61 -23.78 -8.09
CA ARG A 214 13.02 -23.10 -9.32
C ARG A 214 12.20 -21.84 -9.58
N LEU A 215 10.88 -21.91 -9.45
CA LEU A 215 9.98 -20.77 -9.58
C LEU A 215 10.32 -19.69 -8.56
N SER A 216 10.56 -20.08 -7.29
CA SER A 216 10.89 -19.12 -6.22
C SER A 216 12.22 -18.42 -6.49
N ILE A 217 13.25 -19.14 -6.92
CA ILE A 217 14.54 -18.55 -7.29
C ILE A 217 14.36 -17.56 -8.44
N LEU A 218 13.58 -17.92 -9.46
CA LEU A 218 13.36 -17.07 -10.63
C LEU A 218 12.60 -15.80 -10.23
N VAL A 219 11.48 -15.90 -9.51
CA VAL A 219 10.64 -14.76 -9.16
C VAL A 219 11.34 -13.87 -8.12
N VAL A 220 11.77 -14.44 -7.00
CA VAL A 220 12.43 -13.68 -5.93
C VAL A 220 13.77 -13.12 -6.40
N GLY A 221 14.54 -13.90 -7.17
CA GLY A 221 15.81 -13.46 -7.74
C GLY A 221 15.64 -12.28 -8.69
N SER A 222 14.72 -12.37 -9.66
CA SER A 222 14.46 -11.26 -10.60
C SER A 222 13.96 -10.00 -9.91
N LEU A 223 13.01 -10.11 -8.98
CA LEU A 223 12.51 -8.96 -8.20
C LEU A 223 13.65 -8.35 -7.37
N SER A 224 14.51 -9.16 -6.75
CA SER A 224 15.63 -8.68 -5.96
C SER A 224 16.70 -7.98 -6.81
N ILE A 225 16.98 -8.47 -8.01
CA ILE A 225 17.88 -7.81 -8.96
C ILE A 225 17.34 -6.43 -9.34
N ILE A 226 16.05 -6.33 -9.70
CA ILE A 226 15.41 -5.05 -10.02
C ILE A 226 15.47 -4.10 -8.81
N TYR A 227 15.16 -4.60 -7.61
CA TYR A 227 15.23 -3.82 -6.37
C TYR A 227 16.65 -3.26 -6.12
N LEU A 228 17.67 -4.10 -6.22
CA LEU A 228 19.06 -3.69 -6.02
C LEU A 228 19.53 -2.70 -7.08
N PHE A 229 19.09 -2.87 -8.32
CA PHE A 229 19.37 -1.92 -9.40
C PHE A 229 18.77 -0.53 -9.11
N VAL A 230 17.50 -0.47 -8.70
CA VAL A 230 16.85 0.80 -8.34
C VAL A 230 17.50 1.42 -7.10
N TRP A 231 17.83 0.61 -6.10
CA TRP A 231 18.57 1.06 -4.91
C TRP A 231 19.92 1.68 -5.28
N TYR A 232 20.68 1.04 -6.20
CA TYR A 232 21.94 1.57 -6.74
C TYR A 232 21.73 2.91 -7.43
N LEU A 233 20.73 3.04 -8.31
CA LEU A 233 20.42 4.31 -9.00
C LEU A 233 20.09 5.42 -8.01
N LYS A 234 19.35 5.10 -6.94
CA LYS A 234 19.04 6.04 -5.86
C LYS A 234 20.29 6.48 -5.10
N LYS A 235 21.15 5.53 -4.73
CA LYS A 235 22.43 5.80 -4.03
C LYS A 235 23.39 6.62 -4.91
N ALA A 236 23.42 6.34 -6.20
CA ALA A 236 24.20 7.08 -7.19
C ALA A 236 23.57 8.47 -7.56
N LYS A 237 22.52 8.90 -6.86
CA LYS A 237 21.79 10.16 -7.11
C LYS A 237 21.22 10.33 -8.53
N LYS A 238 21.20 9.25 -9.36
CA LYS A 238 20.68 9.30 -10.74
C LYS A 238 19.15 9.50 -10.81
N LEU A 239 18.44 9.22 -9.71
CA LEU A 239 17.01 9.46 -9.54
C LEU A 239 16.70 10.82 -8.89
N ASN A 240 17.68 11.66 -8.64
CA ASN A 240 17.44 13.03 -8.20
C ASN A 240 17.01 13.87 -9.41
N ARG A 241 16.11 14.84 -9.17
CA ARG A 241 15.82 15.88 -10.16
C ARG A 241 17.11 16.67 -10.35
N LYS A 242 17.50 16.94 -11.60
CA LYS A 242 18.51 17.98 -11.85
C LYS A 242 17.94 19.26 -11.24
N ALA A 243 18.70 19.90 -10.36
CA ALA A 243 18.37 21.24 -9.93
C ALA A 243 18.26 22.10 -11.20
N GLU A 244 17.09 22.62 -11.44
CA GLU A 244 16.87 23.69 -12.41
C GLU A 244 17.44 24.98 -11.83
#